data_a564d471b6e749204ef5e1a34715077f
#
_entry.id   a564d471b6e749204ef5e1a34715077f
#
_cell.length_a   1.000
_cell.length_b   1.000
_cell.length_c   1.000
_cell.angle_alpha   90.00
_cell.angle_beta   90.00
_cell.angle_gamma   90.00
#
_symmetry.space_group_name_H-M   'P 1'
#
loop_
_entity.id
_entity.type
_entity.pdbx_description
1 polymer ?
#
loop_
_entity_poly.entity_id
_entity_poly.type
_entity_poly.pdbx_seq_one_letter_code
_entity_poly.pdbx_strand_id
1 'polypeptide(L)'
;ARPVHLAFSYDEEVGCVGVVGLLEMLQSENIRPAMCIVGEPTLMQVVTGHKAKRSMRVTVRGRGCHSSLAPQGVNAIDQAARLIVRMQDIAARLAARGGIDRDYDITHSTAHTGIIRGGTALNIVPDICVFDCEFRVLPFEDADALVDELRDYARELEAAMQRIAPEAGIEIDLYAQFPGLDTSPDAPVVTLAKSLTGSNGHSKVAFGTEGGRFDQMLGVPTIICGPGSITQAHKPDEYVEQ
;
A
#
# COMPACT_ATOMS: atom_id res chain seq x y z
N ALA A 1 8.96 -20.67 32.08
CA ALA A 1 9.47 -19.85 30.97
C ALA A 1 8.73 -20.24 29.71
N ARG A 2 8.39 -19.27 28.84
CA ARG A 2 7.84 -19.53 27.50
C ARG A 2 9.00 -19.42 26.50
N PRO A 3 9.04 -20.25 25.44
CA PRO A 3 10.07 -20.15 24.43
C PRO A 3 9.94 -18.81 23.67
N VAL A 4 11.09 -18.27 23.26
CA VAL A 4 11.18 -17.14 22.33
C VAL A 4 11.70 -17.70 21.01
N HIS A 5 11.00 -17.39 19.92
CA HIS A 5 11.38 -17.77 18.58
C HIS A 5 11.90 -16.53 17.85
N LEU A 6 13.04 -16.65 17.18
CA LEU A 6 13.56 -15.64 16.28
C LEU A 6 13.23 -16.07 14.84
N ALA A 7 12.50 -15.23 14.13
CA ALA A 7 12.15 -15.44 12.74
C ALA A 7 12.86 -14.41 11.87
N PHE A 8 13.44 -14.84 10.76
CA PHE A 8 14.10 -13.98 9.78
C PHE A 8 13.41 -14.17 8.45
N SER A 9 12.85 -13.10 7.94
CA SER A 9 12.20 -13.02 6.62
C SER A 9 13.16 -12.41 5.58
N TYR A 10 12.74 -12.38 4.35
CA TYR A 10 13.43 -11.79 3.20
C TYR A 10 12.38 -11.14 2.28
N ASP A 11 12.82 -10.33 1.32
CA ASP A 11 11.93 -9.65 0.36
C ASP A 11 10.82 -8.80 1.03
N GLU A 12 11.15 -8.18 2.19
CA GLU A 12 10.25 -7.24 2.83
C GLU A 12 10.03 -6.02 1.94
N GLU A 13 11.11 -5.44 1.39
CA GLU A 13 11.14 -4.21 0.59
C GLU A 13 10.36 -4.29 -0.73
N VAL A 14 10.11 -5.48 -1.22
CA VAL A 14 9.32 -5.72 -2.44
C VAL A 14 7.85 -6.06 -2.16
N GLY A 15 7.35 -5.72 -0.98
CA GLY A 15 5.94 -5.85 -0.61
C GLY A 15 5.65 -6.95 0.42
N CYS A 16 6.59 -7.25 1.31
CA CYS A 16 6.43 -8.24 2.39
C CYS A 16 6.06 -9.63 1.85
N VAL A 17 6.68 -10.05 0.74
CA VAL A 17 6.30 -11.30 0.07
C VAL A 17 6.97 -12.52 0.69
N GLY A 18 8.21 -12.38 1.16
CA GLY A 18 9.00 -13.49 1.69
C GLY A 18 8.46 -14.07 3.00
N VAL A 19 7.83 -13.25 3.83
CA VAL A 19 7.23 -13.69 5.10
C VAL A 19 6.06 -14.65 4.91
N VAL A 20 5.40 -14.65 3.75
CA VAL A 20 4.24 -15.51 3.49
C VAL A 20 4.60 -16.99 3.63
N GLY A 21 5.73 -17.42 3.04
CA GLY A 21 6.19 -18.81 3.17
C GLY A 21 6.49 -19.23 4.62
N LEU A 22 7.03 -18.31 5.44
CA LEU A 22 7.22 -18.53 6.87
C LEU A 22 5.86 -18.71 7.58
N LEU A 23 4.87 -17.87 7.28
CA LEU A 23 3.55 -17.95 7.92
C LEU A 23 2.80 -19.23 7.51
N GLU A 24 2.88 -19.63 6.26
CA GLU A 24 2.34 -20.90 5.76
C GLU A 24 2.98 -22.10 6.47
N MET A 25 4.29 -22.08 6.67
CA MET A 25 5.01 -23.12 7.42
C MET A 25 4.52 -23.16 8.86
N LEU A 26 4.39 -22.03 9.55
CA LEU A 26 3.87 -21.98 10.92
C LEU A 26 2.45 -22.54 11.01
N GLN A 27 1.59 -22.27 10.02
CA GLN A 27 0.24 -22.84 9.94
C GLN A 27 0.27 -24.34 9.75
N SER A 28 1.09 -24.85 8.80
CA SER A 28 1.16 -26.28 8.47
C SER A 28 1.70 -27.12 9.64
N GLU A 29 2.66 -26.58 10.39
CA GLU A 29 3.24 -27.22 11.58
C GLU A 29 2.40 -26.96 12.85
N ASN A 30 1.26 -26.28 12.73
CA ASN A 30 0.40 -25.91 13.85
C ASN A 30 1.13 -25.13 14.96
N ILE A 31 2.14 -24.35 14.58
CA ILE A 31 2.88 -23.48 15.50
C ILE A 31 2.09 -22.17 15.62
N ARG A 32 1.59 -21.90 16.83
CA ARG A 32 0.81 -20.70 17.12
C ARG A 32 1.52 -19.83 18.16
N PRO A 33 2.26 -18.81 17.74
CA PRO A 33 2.84 -17.84 18.66
C PRO A 33 1.74 -17.15 19.47
N ALA A 34 2.00 -16.88 20.75
CA ALA A 34 1.05 -16.13 21.58
C ALA A 34 1.02 -14.64 21.24
N MET A 35 2.09 -14.12 20.64
CA MET A 35 2.27 -12.73 20.23
C MET A 35 3.47 -12.61 19.29
N CYS A 36 3.52 -11.52 18.51
CA CYS A 36 4.62 -11.22 17.61
C CYS A 36 5.12 -9.78 17.83
N ILE A 37 6.43 -9.58 17.72
CA ILE A 37 7.08 -8.25 17.67
C ILE A 37 7.90 -8.21 16.39
N VAL A 38 7.57 -7.29 15.50
CA VAL A 38 8.31 -7.02 14.26
C VAL A 38 9.34 -5.94 14.53
N GLY A 39 10.61 -6.22 14.20
CA GLY A 39 11.78 -5.44 14.60
C GLY A 39 12.13 -4.27 13.66
N GLU A 40 11.15 -3.47 13.26
CA GLU A 40 11.38 -2.28 12.44
C GLU A 40 12.00 -1.12 13.25
N PRO A 41 12.67 -0.15 12.59
CA PRO A 41 13.38 0.94 13.25
C PRO A 41 12.43 2.01 13.81
N THR A 42 11.89 1.77 14.99
CA THR A 42 10.92 2.64 15.68
C THR A 42 11.50 3.44 16.84
N LEU A 43 12.84 3.49 17.02
CA LEU A 43 13.49 4.05 18.21
C LEU A 43 12.96 3.39 19.50
N MET A 44 12.69 2.09 19.46
CA MET A 44 12.07 1.33 20.55
C MET A 44 10.68 1.85 20.97
N GLN A 45 10.03 2.68 20.15
CA GLN A 45 8.64 3.07 20.37
C GLN A 45 7.71 1.89 20.04
N VAL A 46 6.65 1.75 20.83
CA VAL A 46 5.65 0.71 20.61
C VAL A 46 4.67 1.19 19.56
N VAL A 47 4.69 0.57 18.37
CA VAL A 47 3.79 0.88 17.26
C VAL A 47 2.75 -0.24 17.16
N THR A 48 1.48 0.14 17.31
CA THR A 48 0.36 -0.81 17.38
C THR A 48 -0.38 -0.97 16.05
N GLY A 49 -0.05 -0.17 15.05
CA GLY A 49 -0.75 -0.24 13.77
C GLY A 49 -0.02 0.43 12.62
N HIS A 50 -0.36 -0.02 11.42
CA HIS A 50 0.06 0.62 10.17
C HIS A 50 -1.02 0.47 9.09
N LYS A 51 -0.99 1.36 8.08
CA LYS A 51 -1.94 1.33 6.96
C LYS A 51 -1.68 0.15 6.03
N ALA A 52 -2.75 -0.38 5.44
CA ALA A 52 -2.66 -1.27 4.28
C ALA A 52 -2.14 -0.52 3.05
N LYS A 53 -1.57 -1.25 2.11
CA LYS A 53 -1.08 -0.70 0.83
C LYS A 53 -1.67 -1.46 -0.36
N ARG A 54 -1.99 -0.70 -1.41
CA ARG A 54 -2.31 -1.21 -2.75
C ARG A 54 -1.58 -0.34 -3.76
N SER A 55 -0.50 -0.87 -4.36
CA SER A 55 0.27 -0.17 -5.41
C SER A 55 -0.06 -0.74 -6.77
N MET A 56 -0.42 0.14 -7.70
CA MET A 56 -0.93 -0.23 -9.00
C MET A 56 -0.15 0.47 -10.10
N ARG A 57 0.09 -0.27 -11.18
CA ARG A 57 0.47 0.27 -12.47
C ARG A 57 -0.73 0.27 -13.40
N VAL A 58 -1.05 1.43 -13.93
CA VAL A 58 -2.14 1.59 -14.89
C VAL A 58 -1.55 1.86 -16.26
N THR A 59 -1.84 0.98 -17.21
CA THR A 59 -1.45 1.11 -18.61
C THR A 59 -2.65 1.40 -19.45
N VAL A 60 -2.69 2.58 -20.06
CA VAL A 60 -3.72 2.98 -21.02
C VAL A 60 -3.18 2.83 -22.42
N ARG A 61 -3.85 2.03 -23.26
CA ARG A 61 -3.56 1.84 -24.69
C ARG A 61 -4.66 2.48 -25.51
N GLY A 62 -4.27 3.45 -26.31
CA GLY A 62 -5.16 4.16 -27.22
C GLY A 62 -4.86 3.81 -28.69
N ARG A 63 -5.18 4.74 -29.57
CA ARG A 63 -4.86 4.69 -31.00
C ARG A 63 -4.14 5.97 -31.40
N GLY A 64 -2.89 5.84 -31.87
CA GLY A 64 -2.09 6.95 -32.40
C GLY A 64 -2.56 7.40 -33.77
N CYS A 65 -2.44 8.71 -34.03
CA CYS A 65 -2.58 9.31 -35.34
C CYS A 65 -1.94 10.70 -35.34
N HIS A 66 -1.89 11.36 -36.50
CA HIS A 66 -1.48 12.76 -36.54
C HIS A 66 -2.49 13.64 -35.79
N SER A 67 -2.02 14.62 -35.02
CA SER A 67 -2.88 15.45 -34.16
C SER A 67 -4.00 16.18 -34.91
N SER A 68 -3.81 16.49 -36.20
CA SER A 68 -4.87 17.06 -37.04
C SER A 68 -6.07 16.11 -37.28
N LEU A 69 -5.87 14.82 -37.01
CA LEU A 69 -6.87 13.73 -37.11
C LEU A 69 -7.29 13.23 -35.74
N ALA A 70 -7.04 13.99 -34.68
CA ALA A 70 -7.26 13.54 -33.29
C ALA A 70 -8.64 12.89 -33.04
N PRO A 71 -9.76 13.31 -33.65
CA PRO A 71 -11.04 12.61 -33.47
C PRO A 71 -11.10 11.16 -33.98
N GLN A 72 -10.13 10.73 -34.82
CA GLN A 72 -10.00 9.37 -35.32
C GLN A 72 -9.09 8.51 -34.43
N GLY A 73 -8.35 9.14 -33.53
CA GLY A 73 -7.49 8.47 -32.53
C GLY A 73 -8.18 8.33 -31.19
N VAL A 74 -7.49 7.63 -30.28
CA VAL A 74 -7.83 7.58 -28.85
C VAL A 74 -6.59 8.00 -28.08
N ASN A 75 -6.64 9.20 -27.49
CA ASN A 75 -5.52 9.77 -26.77
C ASN A 75 -5.36 9.08 -25.39
N ALA A 76 -4.30 8.29 -25.23
CA ALA A 76 -4.03 7.57 -24.01
C ALA A 76 -3.74 8.50 -22.80
N ILE A 77 -3.12 9.68 -23.02
CA ILE A 77 -2.86 10.66 -21.97
C ILE A 77 -4.18 11.22 -21.44
N ASP A 78 -5.13 11.56 -22.32
CA ASP A 78 -6.41 12.11 -21.90
C ASP A 78 -7.22 11.12 -21.04
N GLN A 79 -7.15 9.82 -21.36
CA GLN A 79 -7.83 8.80 -20.57
C GLN A 79 -7.11 8.52 -19.24
N ALA A 80 -5.78 8.51 -19.25
CA ALA A 80 -4.98 8.42 -18.01
C ALA A 80 -5.26 9.62 -17.09
N ALA A 81 -5.38 10.83 -17.63
CA ALA A 81 -5.72 12.02 -16.85
C ALA A 81 -7.09 11.88 -16.15
N ARG A 82 -8.10 11.30 -16.82
CA ARG A 82 -9.41 11.03 -16.21
C ARG A 82 -9.32 10.06 -15.03
N LEU A 83 -8.52 9.00 -15.16
CA LEU A 83 -8.28 8.07 -14.07
C LEU A 83 -7.55 8.74 -12.90
N ILE A 84 -6.58 9.62 -13.17
CA ILE A 84 -5.88 10.39 -12.15
C ILE A 84 -6.83 11.35 -11.43
N VAL A 85 -7.73 12.02 -12.17
CA VAL A 85 -8.78 12.85 -11.56
C VAL A 85 -9.70 12.00 -10.69
N ARG A 86 -10.08 10.78 -11.12
CA ARG A 86 -10.84 9.85 -10.29
C ARG A 86 -10.10 9.49 -9.00
N MET A 87 -8.79 9.25 -9.06
CA MET A 87 -7.95 9.04 -7.86
C MET A 87 -8.00 10.25 -6.92
N GLN A 88 -7.98 11.48 -7.44
CA GLN A 88 -8.10 12.70 -6.64
C GLN A 88 -9.49 12.83 -6.00
N ASP A 89 -10.56 12.47 -6.71
CA ASP A 89 -11.93 12.46 -6.17
C ASP A 89 -12.06 11.44 -5.03
N ILE A 90 -11.47 10.25 -5.18
CA ILE A 90 -11.40 9.25 -4.12
C ILE A 90 -10.64 9.81 -2.91
N ALA A 91 -9.46 10.41 -3.12
CA ALA A 91 -8.65 11.02 -2.05
C ALA A 91 -9.42 12.11 -1.30
N ALA A 92 -10.07 13.02 -2.03
CA ALA A 92 -10.88 14.09 -1.45
C ALA A 92 -12.05 13.54 -0.61
N ARG A 93 -12.74 12.51 -1.11
CA ARG A 93 -13.82 11.84 -0.39
C ARG A 93 -13.33 11.16 0.89
N LEU A 94 -12.17 10.47 0.85
CA LEU A 94 -11.56 9.83 2.02
C LEU A 94 -11.18 10.87 3.08
N ALA A 95 -10.57 11.99 2.67
CA ALA A 95 -10.22 13.09 3.57
C ALA A 95 -11.46 13.77 4.19
N ALA A 96 -12.53 13.94 3.40
CA ALA A 96 -13.77 14.59 3.86
C ALA A 96 -14.53 13.80 4.93
N ARG A 97 -14.27 12.50 5.08
CA ARG A 97 -14.85 11.68 6.17
C ARG A 97 -14.39 12.10 7.56
N GLY A 98 -13.32 12.92 7.64
CA GLY A 98 -12.76 13.44 8.89
C GLY A 98 -11.80 12.48 9.59
N GLY A 99 -11.13 13.00 10.60
CA GLY A 99 -10.11 12.28 11.37
C GLY A 99 -10.65 11.03 12.06
N ILE A 100 -10.51 9.92 11.39
CA ILE A 100 -11.10 8.65 11.78
C ILE A 100 -10.20 7.93 12.79
N ASP A 101 -8.88 8.04 12.62
CA ASP A 101 -7.91 7.46 13.55
C ASP A 101 -6.83 8.49 13.89
N ARG A 102 -6.88 9.00 15.12
CA ARG A 102 -6.02 10.09 15.60
C ARG A 102 -4.64 9.64 16.03
N ASP A 103 -4.38 8.33 16.05
CA ASP A 103 -3.05 7.79 16.37
C ASP A 103 -2.12 7.84 15.16
N TYR A 104 -2.66 8.15 13.96
CA TYR A 104 -1.87 8.43 12.75
C TYR A 104 -1.66 9.93 12.53
N ASP A 105 -0.49 10.33 12.02
CA ASP A 105 -0.24 11.72 11.56
C ASP A 105 -1.25 12.16 10.49
N ILE A 106 -1.50 11.27 9.51
CA ILE A 106 -2.57 11.43 8.53
C ILE A 106 -3.70 10.49 8.91
N THR A 107 -4.74 11.04 9.51
CA THR A 107 -5.82 10.35 10.23
C THR A 107 -6.81 9.60 9.35
N HIS A 108 -6.66 9.63 8.01
CA HIS A 108 -7.56 9.03 7.03
C HIS A 108 -6.77 8.24 5.96
N SER A 109 -7.48 7.43 5.19
CA SER A 109 -6.91 6.74 4.04
C SER A 109 -6.59 7.72 2.92
N THR A 110 -5.53 7.45 2.16
CA THR A 110 -5.03 8.34 1.11
C THR A 110 -4.93 7.63 -0.24
N ALA A 111 -5.01 8.41 -1.32
CA ALA A 111 -4.74 7.99 -2.68
C ALA A 111 -3.69 8.92 -3.29
N HIS A 112 -2.73 8.37 -4.01
CA HIS A 112 -1.60 9.12 -4.57
C HIS A 112 -1.22 8.58 -5.95
N THR A 113 -0.90 9.48 -6.87
CA THR A 113 -0.28 9.16 -8.17
C THR A 113 1.14 9.70 -8.17
N GLY A 114 2.14 8.79 -8.25
CA GLY A 114 3.54 9.15 -8.07
C GLY A 114 4.31 9.35 -9.38
N ILE A 115 3.95 8.61 -10.43
CA ILE A 115 4.69 8.61 -11.71
C ILE A 115 3.70 8.61 -12.85
N ILE A 116 3.99 9.36 -13.92
CA ILE A 116 3.27 9.29 -15.19
C ILE A 116 4.24 9.43 -16.37
N ARG A 117 4.01 8.63 -17.41
CA ARG A 117 4.78 8.67 -18.66
C ARG A 117 3.84 8.42 -19.84
N GLY A 118 3.92 9.25 -20.89
CA GLY A 118 3.11 9.07 -22.09
C GLY A 118 3.45 10.08 -23.17
N GLY A 119 3.14 9.71 -24.42
CA GLY A 119 3.38 10.53 -25.60
C GLY A 119 4.83 10.54 -26.07
N THR A 120 5.03 10.91 -27.34
CA THR A 120 6.34 10.94 -28.02
C THR A 120 6.62 12.26 -28.69
N ALA A 121 5.59 12.92 -29.27
CA ALA A 121 5.71 14.22 -29.95
C ALA A 121 4.40 14.97 -29.88
N LEU A 122 4.48 16.32 -29.89
CA LEU A 122 3.30 17.18 -29.75
C LEU A 122 2.25 16.97 -30.88
N ASN A 123 2.69 16.63 -32.07
CA ASN A 123 1.82 16.45 -33.25
C ASN A 123 1.37 15.00 -33.48
N ILE A 124 1.52 14.12 -32.47
CA ILE A 124 1.07 12.72 -32.50
C ILE A 124 0.08 12.52 -31.33
N VAL A 125 -1.09 11.96 -31.61
CA VAL A 125 -2.01 11.48 -30.56
C VAL A 125 -1.35 10.33 -29.84
N PRO A 126 -1.12 10.40 -28.52
CA PRO A 126 -0.46 9.32 -27.77
C PRO A 126 -1.27 8.03 -27.78
N ASP A 127 -0.61 6.92 -28.16
CA ASP A 127 -1.19 5.58 -28.18
C ASP A 127 -0.93 4.80 -26.88
N ILE A 128 -0.04 5.29 -26.02
CA ILE A 128 0.25 4.69 -24.72
C ILE A 128 0.50 5.76 -23.65
N CYS A 129 -0.05 5.52 -22.47
CA CYS A 129 0.27 6.24 -21.25
C CYS A 129 0.29 5.27 -20.07
N VAL A 130 1.33 5.37 -19.23
CA VAL A 130 1.49 4.53 -18.03
C VAL A 130 1.64 5.43 -16.83
N PHE A 131 0.92 5.12 -15.74
CA PHE A 131 1.14 5.79 -14.46
C PHE A 131 1.13 4.79 -13.31
N ASP A 132 1.90 5.11 -12.26
CA ASP A 132 1.93 4.37 -11.02
C ASP A 132 1.20 5.15 -9.92
N CYS A 133 0.31 4.47 -9.22
CA CYS A 133 -0.50 5.05 -8.15
C CYS A 133 -0.64 4.07 -6.98
N GLU A 134 -1.02 4.60 -5.81
CA GLU A 134 -1.24 3.76 -4.64
C GLU A 134 -2.38 4.26 -3.75
N PHE A 135 -2.94 3.34 -2.98
CA PHE A 135 -3.76 3.61 -1.80
C PHE A 135 -2.99 3.24 -0.53
N ARG A 136 -3.08 4.11 0.49
CA ARG A 136 -2.72 3.82 1.88
C ARG A 136 -4.00 3.83 2.69
N VAL A 137 -4.41 2.67 3.17
CA VAL A 137 -5.77 2.45 3.67
C VAL A 137 -5.73 2.10 5.15
N LEU A 138 -6.60 2.75 5.94
CA LEU A 138 -6.74 2.42 7.36
C LEU A 138 -7.16 0.95 7.52
N PRO A 139 -6.66 0.22 8.52
CA PRO A 139 -6.81 -1.23 8.64
C PRO A 139 -8.26 -1.73 8.65
N PHE A 140 -9.19 -0.90 9.14
CA PHE A 140 -10.62 -1.22 9.23
C PHE A 140 -11.43 -0.82 7.97
N GLU A 141 -10.80 -0.21 6.99
CA GLU A 141 -11.41 0.12 5.70
C GLU A 141 -11.05 -0.94 4.65
N ASP A 142 -11.97 -1.17 3.71
CA ASP A 142 -11.78 -2.13 2.63
C ASP A 142 -10.90 -1.54 1.52
N ALA A 143 -9.64 -1.98 1.50
CA ALA A 143 -8.67 -1.52 0.50
C ALA A 143 -8.97 -2.06 -0.91
N ASP A 144 -9.56 -3.25 -1.01
CA ASP A 144 -9.88 -3.87 -2.29
C ASP A 144 -11.09 -3.19 -2.93
N ALA A 145 -12.05 -2.73 -2.13
CA ALA A 145 -13.17 -1.91 -2.63
C ALA A 145 -12.71 -0.61 -3.30
N LEU A 146 -11.61 0.02 -2.83
CA LEU A 146 -11.06 1.21 -3.49
C LEU A 146 -10.41 0.87 -4.83
N VAL A 147 -9.73 -0.27 -4.91
CA VAL A 147 -9.16 -0.76 -6.18
C VAL A 147 -10.27 -1.09 -7.17
N ASP A 148 -11.33 -1.74 -6.70
CA ASP A 148 -12.46 -2.12 -7.57
C ASP A 148 -13.23 -0.89 -8.05
N GLU A 149 -13.38 0.15 -7.24
CA GLU A 149 -13.95 1.43 -7.66
C GLU A 149 -13.15 2.07 -8.81
N LEU A 150 -11.82 2.00 -8.76
CA LEU A 150 -10.98 2.48 -9.85
C LEU A 150 -11.09 1.60 -11.10
N ARG A 151 -11.16 0.28 -10.92
CA ARG A 151 -11.36 -0.68 -12.00
C ARG A 151 -12.71 -0.50 -12.69
N ASP A 152 -13.77 -0.24 -11.93
CA ASP A 152 -15.10 0.03 -12.50
C ASP A 152 -15.09 1.26 -13.39
N TYR A 153 -14.49 2.35 -12.91
CA TYR A 153 -14.35 3.56 -13.72
C TYR A 153 -13.45 3.33 -14.95
N ALA A 154 -12.39 2.53 -14.83
CA ALA A 154 -11.55 2.16 -15.96
C ALA A 154 -12.36 1.40 -17.03
N ARG A 155 -13.23 0.45 -16.65
CA ARG A 155 -14.12 -0.27 -17.57
C ARG A 155 -15.10 0.66 -18.31
N GLU A 156 -15.65 1.66 -17.64
CA GLU A 156 -16.50 2.67 -18.29
C GLU A 156 -15.74 3.47 -19.35
N LEU A 157 -14.51 3.90 -19.04
CA LEU A 157 -13.65 4.61 -19.99
C LEU A 157 -13.27 3.72 -21.18
N GLU A 158 -12.86 2.48 -20.90
CA GLU A 158 -12.48 1.50 -21.92
C GLU A 158 -13.61 1.24 -22.90
N ALA A 159 -14.83 1.06 -22.44
CA ALA A 159 -16.00 0.90 -23.29
C ALA A 159 -16.23 2.13 -24.18
N ALA A 160 -15.93 3.33 -23.72
CA ALA A 160 -15.99 4.55 -24.53
C ALA A 160 -14.87 4.63 -25.57
N MET A 161 -13.64 4.23 -25.20
CA MET A 161 -12.49 4.18 -26.09
C MET A 161 -12.71 3.17 -27.24
N GLN A 162 -13.23 1.99 -26.92
CA GLN A 162 -13.46 0.89 -27.88
C GLN A 162 -14.52 1.20 -28.93
N ARG A 163 -15.40 2.17 -28.71
CA ARG A 163 -16.29 2.68 -29.76
C ARG A 163 -15.55 3.39 -30.90
N ILE A 164 -14.34 3.92 -30.63
CA ILE A 164 -13.50 4.60 -31.62
C ILE A 164 -12.41 3.65 -32.12
N ALA A 165 -11.79 2.91 -31.21
CA ALA A 165 -10.66 2.03 -31.44
C ALA A 165 -10.88 0.70 -30.71
N PRO A 166 -11.40 -0.36 -31.37
CA PRO A 166 -11.70 -1.64 -30.70
C PRO A 166 -10.52 -2.28 -29.98
N GLU A 167 -9.30 -1.96 -30.40
CA GLU A 167 -8.03 -2.43 -29.78
C GLU A 167 -7.62 -1.63 -28.55
N ALA A 168 -8.28 -0.52 -28.24
CA ALA A 168 -7.96 0.30 -27.07
C ALA A 168 -8.33 -0.42 -25.76
N GLY A 169 -7.56 -0.18 -24.71
CA GLY A 169 -7.77 -0.86 -23.44
C GLY A 169 -7.10 -0.17 -22.27
N ILE A 170 -7.53 -0.54 -21.06
CA ILE A 170 -6.96 -0.07 -19.80
C ILE A 170 -6.65 -1.29 -18.94
N GLU A 171 -5.38 -1.44 -18.59
CA GLU A 171 -4.91 -2.51 -17.70
C GLU A 171 -4.51 -1.90 -16.35
N ILE A 172 -4.97 -2.52 -15.25
CA ILE A 172 -4.59 -2.16 -13.88
C ILE A 172 -3.91 -3.38 -13.26
N ASP A 173 -2.59 -3.32 -13.15
CA ASP A 173 -1.76 -4.32 -12.51
C ASP A 173 -1.51 -3.92 -11.05
N LEU A 174 -1.94 -4.77 -10.12
CA LEU A 174 -1.71 -4.63 -8.68
C LEU A 174 -0.40 -5.35 -8.31
N TYR A 175 0.72 -4.66 -8.41
CA TYR A 175 2.05 -5.27 -8.31
C TYR A 175 2.60 -5.37 -6.89
N ALA A 176 2.08 -4.59 -5.93
CA ALA A 176 2.48 -4.70 -4.53
C ALA A 176 1.30 -4.40 -3.59
N GLN A 177 1.13 -5.28 -2.61
CA GLN A 177 0.06 -5.16 -1.62
C GLN A 177 0.41 -5.82 -0.30
N PHE A 178 -0.03 -5.21 0.78
CA PHE A 178 -0.03 -5.82 2.10
C PHE A 178 -1.21 -5.33 2.94
N PRO A 179 -1.68 -6.15 3.91
CA PRO A 179 -2.74 -5.75 4.82
C PRO A 179 -2.28 -4.69 5.80
N GLY A 180 -3.20 -3.96 6.41
CA GLY A 180 -2.94 -3.11 7.55
C GLY A 180 -2.77 -3.90 8.84
N LEU A 181 -2.27 -3.23 9.87
CA LEU A 181 -2.19 -3.74 11.24
C LEU A 181 -2.98 -2.80 12.17
N ASP A 182 -3.78 -3.37 13.07
CA ASP A 182 -4.52 -2.60 14.09
C ASP A 182 -4.64 -3.41 15.39
N THR A 183 -3.55 -3.50 16.12
CA THR A 183 -3.51 -4.21 17.40
C THR A 183 -4.07 -3.33 18.51
N SER A 184 -5.03 -3.87 19.27
CA SER A 184 -5.61 -3.16 20.43
C SER A 184 -4.52 -2.68 21.39
N PRO A 185 -4.57 -1.43 21.85
CA PRO A 185 -3.66 -0.92 22.87
C PRO A 185 -3.65 -1.72 24.18
N ASP A 186 -4.72 -2.47 24.45
CA ASP A 186 -4.89 -3.32 25.63
C ASP A 186 -4.36 -4.76 25.41
N ALA A 187 -3.86 -5.08 24.23
CA ALA A 187 -3.32 -6.40 23.93
C ALA A 187 -2.09 -6.72 24.81
N PRO A 188 -1.93 -7.98 25.25
CA PRO A 188 -0.81 -8.39 26.12
C PRO A 188 0.57 -8.07 25.52
N VAL A 189 0.73 -8.12 24.21
CA VAL A 189 1.99 -7.79 23.51
C VAL A 189 2.35 -6.31 23.69
N VAL A 190 1.35 -5.41 23.69
CA VAL A 190 1.54 -3.98 23.90
C VAL A 190 2.01 -3.72 25.33
N THR A 191 1.33 -4.32 26.30
CA THR A 191 1.71 -4.24 27.73
C THR A 191 3.14 -4.76 27.94
N LEU A 192 3.48 -5.90 27.36
CA LEU A 192 4.82 -6.47 27.44
C LEU A 192 5.87 -5.53 26.85
N ALA A 193 5.64 -5.05 25.63
CA ALA A 193 6.59 -4.17 24.95
C ALA A 193 6.81 -2.86 25.71
N LYS A 194 5.75 -2.22 26.19
CA LYS A 194 5.85 -1.02 27.06
C LYS A 194 6.68 -1.29 28.30
N SER A 195 6.51 -2.44 28.95
CA SER A 195 7.30 -2.84 30.11
C SER A 195 8.79 -3.04 29.78
N LEU A 196 9.10 -3.61 28.61
CA LEU A 196 10.48 -3.87 28.18
C LEU A 196 11.21 -2.58 27.73
N THR A 197 10.51 -1.66 27.08
CA THR A 197 11.09 -0.43 26.56
C THR A 197 11.05 0.74 27.53
N GLY A 198 10.30 0.62 28.63
CA GLY A 198 10.03 1.72 29.56
C GLY A 198 9.09 2.79 28.96
N SER A 199 8.44 2.51 27.84
CA SER A 199 7.50 3.42 27.17
C SER A 199 6.12 3.38 27.83
N ASN A 200 5.48 4.55 27.99
CA ASN A 200 4.10 4.63 28.45
C ASN A 200 3.11 4.86 27.30
N GLY A 201 3.60 5.26 26.12
CA GLY A 201 2.80 5.55 24.94
C GLY A 201 2.76 4.42 23.91
N HIS A 202 1.98 4.64 22.88
CA HIS A 202 2.01 3.89 21.63
C HIS A 202 1.66 4.85 20.49
N SER A 203 1.93 4.44 19.26
CA SER A 203 1.62 5.21 18.05
C SER A 203 1.22 4.27 16.91
N LYS A 204 0.79 4.85 15.80
CA LYS A 204 0.58 4.16 14.54
C LYS A 204 1.39 4.85 13.44
N VAL A 205 1.81 4.09 12.42
CA VAL A 205 2.66 4.60 11.34
C VAL A 205 1.97 4.46 9.98
N ALA A 206 2.28 5.37 9.06
CA ALA A 206 1.67 5.36 7.72
C ALA A 206 2.36 4.39 6.74
N PHE A 207 3.61 4.00 7.01
CA PHE A 207 4.33 2.98 6.23
C PHE A 207 3.89 1.57 6.66
N GLY A 208 4.08 0.58 5.79
CA GLY A 208 3.71 -0.79 6.08
C GLY A 208 4.87 -1.63 6.54
N THR A 209 4.55 -2.75 7.17
CA THR A 209 5.50 -3.77 7.64
C THR A 209 4.89 -5.15 7.47
N GLU A 210 5.65 -6.20 7.76
CA GLU A 210 5.15 -7.57 7.78
C GLU A 210 4.10 -7.84 8.88
N GLY A 211 3.97 -6.93 9.86
CA GLY A 211 3.09 -7.09 11.02
C GLY A 211 1.63 -7.40 10.66
N GLY A 212 1.10 -6.74 9.64
CA GLY A 212 -0.26 -7.00 9.16
C GLY A 212 -0.44 -8.42 8.59
N ARG A 213 0.62 -9.04 8.05
CA ARG A 213 0.59 -10.43 7.58
C ARG A 213 0.48 -11.41 8.74
N PHE A 214 1.24 -11.21 9.82
CA PHE A 214 1.15 -12.04 11.03
C PHE A 214 -0.25 -11.98 11.63
N ASP A 215 -0.82 -10.78 11.74
CA ASP A 215 -2.17 -10.61 12.27
C ASP A 215 -3.22 -11.29 11.36
N GLN A 216 -3.21 -10.99 10.06
CA GLN A 216 -4.20 -11.49 9.12
C GLN A 216 -4.15 -13.01 8.94
N MET A 217 -2.94 -13.59 8.81
CA MET A 217 -2.80 -15.02 8.48
C MET A 217 -2.84 -15.92 9.70
N LEU A 218 -2.32 -15.46 10.85
CA LEU A 218 -2.21 -16.29 12.06
C LEU A 218 -3.18 -15.86 13.18
N GLY A 219 -3.79 -14.67 13.10
CA GLY A 219 -4.57 -14.10 14.19
C GLY A 219 -3.73 -13.82 15.44
N VAL A 220 -2.45 -13.53 15.28
CA VAL A 220 -1.51 -13.30 16.38
C VAL A 220 -1.42 -11.82 16.69
N PRO A 221 -1.70 -11.39 17.93
CA PRO A 221 -1.52 -10.00 18.34
C PRO A 221 -0.08 -9.54 18.06
N THR A 222 0.08 -8.59 17.16
CA THR A 222 1.36 -8.17 16.60
C THR A 222 1.58 -6.68 16.83
N ILE A 223 2.80 -6.31 17.20
CA ILE A 223 3.26 -4.92 17.26
C ILE A 223 4.56 -4.77 16.49
N ILE A 224 4.94 -3.51 16.28
CA ILE A 224 6.21 -3.14 15.67
C ILE A 224 7.02 -2.41 16.74
N CYS A 225 8.25 -2.87 16.98
CA CYS A 225 9.15 -2.25 17.96
C CYS A 225 10.58 -2.75 17.70
N GLY A 226 11.49 -1.84 17.38
CA GLY A 226 12.88 -2.18 17.18
C GLY A 226 13.79 -0.97 17.29
N PRO A 227 15.12 -1.21 17.36
CA PRO A 227 16.14 -0.18 17.46
C PRO A 227 16.29 0.56 16.12
N GLY A 228 16.95 1.73 16.15
CA GLY A 228 17.19 2.56 14.99
C GLY A 228 16.00 3.45 14.63
N SER A 229 16.19 4.29 13.64
CA SER A 229 15.23 5.31 13.19
C SER A 229 14.92 5.14 11.71
N ILE A 230 13.66 5.24 11.33
CA ILE A 230 13.21 5.26 9.94
C ILE A 230 13.88 6.39 9.11
N THR A 231 14.40 7.43 9.78
CA THR A 231 15.09 8.52 9.10
C THR A 231 16.47 8.10 8.55
N GLN A 232 17.00 6.98 9.00
CA GLN A 232 18.27 6.39 8.55
C GLN A 232 18.07 5.29 7.52
N ALA A 233 16.88 4.72 7.46
CA ALA A 233 16.53 3.67 6.52
C ALA A 233 16.59 4.15 5.06
N HIS A 234 16.90 3.23 4.15
CA HIS A 234 16.99 3.45 2.68
C HIS A 234 18.02 4.50 2.27
N LYS A 235 19.08 4.67 3.06
CA LYS A 235 20.20 5.57 2.76
C LYS A 235 21.51 4.80 2.62
N PRO A 236 22.49 5.33 1.84
CA PRO A 236 23.84 4.81 1.91
C PRO A 236 24.37 4.88 3.35
N ASP A 237 25.12 3.84 3.76
CA ASP A 237 25.70 3.73 5.10
C ASP A 237 24.65 3.72 6.23
N GLU A 238 23.53 3.05 6.00
CA GLU A 238 22.51 2.82 7.02
C GLU A 238 23.11 2.18 8.28
N TYR A 239 22.75 2.70 9.45
CA TYR A 239 23.28 2.24 10.71
C TYR A 239 22.24 2.28 11.83
N VAL A 240 22.50 1.54 12.89
CA VAL A 240 21.77 1.59 14.16
C VAL A 240 22.68 2.11 15.23
N GLU A 241 22.23 3.14 15.95
CA GLU A 241 22.94 3.64 17.13
C GLU A 241 22.88 2.61 18.28
N GLN A 242 24.00 2.39 18.97
CA GLN A 242 24.10 1.44 20.10
C GLN A 242 23.67 2.10 21.42
#